data_61d8c12a5a39adfdf8c3ac623691456d
#
_entry.id   61d8c12a5a39adfdf8c3ac623691456d
#
_cell.length_a   1.000
_cell.length_b   1.000
_cell.length_c   1.000
_cell.angle_alpha   90.00
_cell.angle_beta   90.00
_cell.angle_gamma   90.00
#
_symmetry.space_group_name_H-M   'P 1'
#
loop_
_entity.id
_entity.type
_entity.pdbx_description
1 polymer ?
#
loop_
_entity_poly.entity_id
_entity_poly.type
_entity_poly.pdbx_seq_one_letter_code
_entity_poly.pdbx_strand_id
1 'polypeptide(L)'
;MSATIKDIAKKVGVNPSTVSRVINGTASISEETRQKIKDAMKELDYHPNSLARSLVNGSTFTIGLVIDAGNSDAFSNAFFIRSVSAIEAVTQQRGFNLLITSDSDKEDNSAVKNLILEKKIDGIILPVSAATEELIDLLLGNHFPFIVLGEPDNVRDGIHWIDMDNKQGAEDAVNYLHRMGYEKTILLVENRITMFERKRIQGFQAAIGLNGKDVAENLIVECGVESNQIGEAIQRALNKYPDIDSIISVSYTHLTLPTTSRV
;
A
#
# COMPACT_ATOMS: atom_id res chain seq x y z
N MET A 1 8.18 16.00 -37.78
CA MET A 1 9.33 15.79 -36.88
C MET A 1 8.97 16.44 -35.57
N SER A 2 9.17 15.79 -34.44
CA SER A 2 8.93 16.39 -33.13
C SER A 2 9.96 17.50 -32.86
N ALA A 3 9.52 18.63 -32.31
CA ALA A 3 10.39 19.71 -31.89
C ALA A 3 11.45 19.23 -30.89
N THR A 4 12.60 19.89 -30.88
CA THR A 4 13.73 19.58 -30.02
C THR A 4 14.09 20.75 -29.11
N ILE A 5 14.88 20.52 -28.05
CA ILE A 5 15.45 21.60 -27.23
C ILE A 5 16.20 22.62 -28.07
N LYS A 6 16.84 22.20 -29.16
CA LYS A 6 17.57 23.11 -30.08
C LYS A 6 16.61 24.03 -30.82
N ASP A 7 15.43 23.55 -31.20
CA ASP A 7 14.44 24.36 -31.91
C ASP A 7 13.85 25.42 -30.99
N ILE A 8 13.58 25.08 -29.73
CA ILE A 8 13.15 26.03 -28.70
C ILE A 8 14.24 27.10 -28.47
N ALA A 9 15.47 26.63 -28.27
CA ALA A 9 16.61 27.53 -28.05
C ALA A 9 16.80 28.54 -29.19
N LYS A 10 16.69 28.07 -30.44
CA LYS A 10 16.76 28.91 -31.64
C LYS A 10 15.61 29.91 -31.68
N LYS A 11 14.38 29.49 -31.36
CA LYS A 11 13.19 30.33 -31.36
C LYS A 11 13.26 31.49 -30.34
N VAL A 12 13.75 31.17 -29.14
CA VAL A 12 13.84 32.12 -28.02
C VAL A 12 15.14 32.96 -28.07
N GLY A 13 16.15 32.54 -28.84
CA GLY A 13 17.44 33.21 -28.92
C GLY A 13 18.34 32.94 -27.71
N VAL A 14 18.25 31.72 -27.11
CA VAL A 14 19.05 31.33 -25.95
C VAL A 14 19.86 30.06 -26.24
N ASN A 15 20.79 29.74 -25.34
CA ASN A 15 21.54 28.47 -25.45
C ASN A 15 20.66 27.26 -25.13
N PRO A 16 20.79 26.11 -25.82
CA PRO A 16 20.08 24.88 -25.46
C PRO A 16 20.22 24.46 -23.99
N SER A 17 21.37 24.74 -23.37
CA SER A 17 21.60 24.51 -21.95
C SER A 17 20.68 25.36 -21.05
N THR A 18 20.34 26.59 -21.50
CA THR A 18 19.40 27.46 -20.77
C THR A 18 17.99 26.89 -20.82
N VAL A 19 17.56 26.37 -21.97
CA VAL A 19 16.26 25.67 -22.10
C VAL A 19 16.21 24.46 -21.19
N SER A 20 17.28 23.63 -21.21
CA SER A 20 17.38 22.43 -20.33
C SER A 20 17.30 22.79 -18.84
N ARG A 21 17.97 23.88 -18.43
CA ARG A 21 17.91 24.35 -17.02
C ARG A 21 16.54 24.87 -16.64
N VAL A 22 15.80 25.49 -17.52
CA VAL A 22 14.41 25.90 -17.27
C VAL A 22 13.51 24.70 -17.12
N ILE A 23 13.65 23.72 -18.01
CA ILE A 23 12.86 22.47 -17.94
C ILE A 23 13.13 21.71 -16.63
N ASN A 24 14.37 21.68 -16.18
CA ASN A 24 14.80 20.96 -14.98
C ASN A 24 14.68 21.77 -13.67
N GLY A 25 14.34 23.07 -13.75
CA GLY A 25 14.21 23.92 -12.57
C GLY A 25 15.53 24.25 -11.84
N THR A 26 16.69 24.03 -12.46
CA THR A 26 17.99 24.01 -11.80
C THR A 26 18.77 25.31 -11.81
N ALA A 27 18.23 26.42 -12.31
CA ALA A 27 18.98 27.67 -12.38
C ALA A 27 18.15 28.92 -12.08
N SER A 28 18.82 29.92 -11.52
CA SER A 28 18.30 31.30 -11.44
C SER A 28 18.28 31.92 -12.86
N ILE A 29 17.14 31.80 -13.52
CA ILE A 29 16.87 32.37 -14.84
C ILE A 29 15.78 33.41 -14.66
N SER A 30 15.89 34.56 -15.32
CA SER A 30 14.89 35.63 -15.24
C SER A 30 13.49 35.05 -15.59
N GLU A 31 12.47 35.53 -14.91
CA GLU A 31 11.09 35.06 -15.14
C GLU A 31 10.64 35.37 -16.59
N GLU A 32 11.09 36.45 -17.16
CA GLU A 32 10.84 36.78 -18.57
C GLU A 32 11.38 35.71 -19.52
N THR A 33 12.64 35.27 -19.33
CA THR A 33 13.24 34.23 -20.16
C THR A 33 12.55 32.87 -19.93
N ARG A 34 12.18 32.58 -18.68
CA ARG A 34 11.43 31.36 -18.33
C ARG A 34 10.09 31.31 -19.05
N GLN A 35 9.37 32.46 -19.07
CA GLN A 35 8.08 32.52 -19.72
C GLN A 35 8.21 32.38 -21.25
N LYS A 36 9.17 33.04 -21.87
CA LYS A 36 9.45 32.92 -23.33
C LYS A 36 9.74 31.47 -23.72
N ILE A 37 10.48 30.70 -22.89
CA ILE A 37 10.77 29.31 -23.14
C ILE A 37 9.50 28.46 -23.02
N LYS A 38 8.67 28.70 -22.00
CA LYS A 38 7.39 27.97 -21.83
C LYS A 38 6.43 28.24 -23.00
N ASP A 39 6.36 29.46 -23.48
CA ASP A 39 5.51 29.84 -24.62
C ASP A 39 6.00 29.17 -25.90
N ALA A 40 7.31 29.20 -26.14
CA ALA A 40 7.91 28.52 -27.29
C ALA A 40 7.71 27.00 -27.26
N MET A 41 7.74 26.37 -26.05
CA MET A 41 7.42 24.96 -25.89
C MET A 41 5.97 24.65 -26.29
N LYS A 42 5.01 25.49 -25.87
CA LYS A 42 3.60 25.34 -26.25
C LYS A 42 3.39 25.51 -27.76
N GLU A 43 3.97 26.55 -28.36
CA GLU A 43 3.81 26.81 -29.77
C GLU A 43 4.43 25.72 -30.67
N LEU A 44 5.50 25.09 -30.22
CA LEU A 44 6.17 24.01 -30.94
C LEU A 44 5.67 22.63 -30.57
N ASP A 45 4.65 22.54 -29.72
CA ASP A 45 4.13 21.28 -29.16
C ASP A 45 5.24 20.38 -28.63
N TYR A 46 6.18 21.00 -27.91
CA TYR A 46 7.32 20.29 -27.35
C TYR A 46 7.01 19.78 -25.97
N HIS A 47 7.06 18.47 -25.82
CA HIS A 47 6.98 17.79 -24.55
C HIS A 47 8.36 17.28 -24.10
N PRO A 48 8.84 17.68 -22.90
CA PRO A 48 10.11 17.18 -22.39
C PRO A 48 10.13 15.66 -22.32
N ASN A 49 11.16 15.05 -22.90
CA ASN A 49 11.32 13.59 -22.83
C ASN A 49 11.70 13.20 -21.40
N SER A 50 10.84 12.41 -20.76
CA SER A 50 11.06 11.91 -19.39
C SER A 50 12.30 11.03 -19.28
N LEU A 51 12.60 10.21 -20.30
CA LEU A 51 13.80 9.37 -20.33
C LEU A 51 15.09 10.19 -20.38
N ALA A 52 15.11 11.26 -21.22
CA ALA A 52 16.26 12.14 -21.28
C ALA A 52 16.47 12.90 -19.96
N ARG A 53 15.37 13.27 -19.29
CA ARG A 53 15.41 13.93 -17.99
C ARG A 53 15.90 12.99 -16.91
N SER A 54 15.46 11.73 -16.93
CA SER A 54 15.91 10.69 -16.00
C SER A 54 17.40 10.44 -16.10
N LEU A 55 17.96 10.40 -17.32
CA LEU A 55 19.39 10.22 -17.54
C LEU A 55 20.22 11.38 -16.97
N VAL A 56 19.71 12.61 -17.03
CA VAL A 56 20.41 13.79 -16.51
C VAL A 56 20.32 13.88 -14.99
N ASN A 57 19.15 13.57 -14.43
CA ASN A 57 18.88 13.76 -13.00
C ASN A 57 19.21 12.51 -12.17
N GLY A 58 19.41 11.35 -12.79
CA GLY A 58 19.61 10.07 -12.11
C GLY A 58 18.35 9.55 -11.39
N SER A 59 17.17 10.08 -11.76
CA SER A 59 15.88 9.73 -11.15
C SER A 59 14.84 9.45 -12.24
N THR A 60 14.07 8.41 -12.08
CA THR A 60 12.98 8.02 -12.98
C THR A 60 11.68 8.76 -12.71
N PHE A 61 11.60 9.42 -11.56
CA PHE A 61 10.36 10.00 -11.02
C PHE A 61 9.22 8.98 -10.99
N THR A 62 9.54 7.76 -10.56
CA THR A 62 8.59 6.66 -10.48
C THR A 62 8.75 5.92 -9.15
N ILE A 63 7.64 5.74 -8.46
CA ILE A 63 7.54 4.91 -7.25
C ILE A 63 6.86 3.60 -7.62
N GLY A 64 7.45 2.48 -7.24
CA GLY A 64 6.86 1.16 -7.37
C GLY A 64 5.87 0.89 -6.23
N LEU A 65 4.75 0.28 -6.54
CA LEU A 65 3.83 -0.31 -5.56
C LEU A 65 3.67 -1.79 -5.89
N VAL A 66 4.09 -2.65 -4.98
CA VAL A 66 3.90 -4.10 -5.12
C VAL A 66 2.52 -4.48 -4.63
N ILE A 67 1.84 -5.32 -5.38
CA ILE A 67 0.59 -5.96 -4.97
C ILE A 67 0.78 -7.46 -4.86
N ASP A 68 0.10 -8.08 -3.92
CA ASP A 68 0.15 -9.55 -3.77
C ASP A 68 -0.64 -10.21 -4.91
N ALA A 69 0.07 -10.86 -5.83
CA ALA A 69 -0.53 -11.56 -6.97
C ALA A 69 -1.36 -12.79 -6.57
N GLY A 70 -1.11 -13.35 -5.38
CA GLY A 70 -1.89 -14.46 -4.84
C GLY A 70 -3.27 -14.06 -4.35
N ASN A 71 -3.52 -12.76 -4.22
CA ASN A 71 -4.82 -12.24 -3.83
C ASN A 71 -5.55 -11.65 -5.07
N SER A 72 -6.24 -12.52 -5.81
CA SER A 72 -7.04 -12.12 -6.99
C SER A 72 -8.08 -11.05 -6.66
N ASP A 73 -8.46 -10.95 -5.38
CA ASP A 73 -9.49 -10.05 -4.89
C ASP A 73 -8.92 -8.74 -4.27
N ALA A 74 -7.62 -8.50 -4.40
CA ALA A 74 -7.00 -7.28 -3.88
C ALA A 74 -7.74 -6.01 -4.35
N PHE A 75 -8.13 -5.97 -5.63
CA PHE A 75 -8.89 -4.86 -6.20
C PHE A 75 -10.37 -4.82 -5.79
N SER A 76 -10.91 -5.87 -5.18
CA SER A 76 -12.24 -5.90 -4.58
C SER A 76 -12.22 -5.36 -3.14
N ASN A 77 -11.05 -5.28 -2.53
CA ASN A 77 -10.89 -4.78 -1.16
C ASN A 77 -10.93 -3.24 -1.14
N ALA A 78 -11.98 -2.68 -0.53
CA ALA A 78 -12.19 -1.23 -0.44
C ALA A 78 -11.05 -0.50 0.29
N PHE A 79 -10.43 -1.12 1.28
CA PHE A 79 -9.28 -0.54 1.99
C PHE A 79 -8.07 -0.44 1.04
N PHE A 80 -7.79 -1.52 0.30
CA PHE A 80 -6.69 -1.55 -0.65
C PHE A 80 -6.85 -0.48 -1.74
N ILE A 81 -8.01 -0.39 -2.36
CA ILE A 81 -8.28 0.61 -3.41
C ILE A 81 -8.14 2.04 -2.88
N ARG A 82 -8.63 2.32 -1.67
CA ARG A 82 -8.47 3.64 -1.04
C ARG A 82 -7.00 3.97 -0.76
N SER A 83 -6.23 2.98 -0.32
CA SER A 83 -4.79 3.13 -0.08
C SER A 83 -4.05 3.42 -1.38
N VAL A 84 -4.32 2.67 -2.45
CA VAL A 84 -3.72 2.91 -3.79
C VAL A 84 -4.06 4.31 -4.29
N SER A 85 -5.34 4.72 -4.18
CA SER A 85 -5.77 6.05 -4.61
C SER A 85 -5.09 7.17 -3.82
N ALA A 86 -4.90 6.99 -2.51
CA ALA A 86 -4.21 7.97 -1.68
C ALA A 86 -2.71 8.05 -2.02
N ILE A 87 -2.06 6.91 -2.24
CA ILE A 87 -0.65 6.83 -2.65
C ILE A 87 -0.48 7.52 -4.01
N GLU A 88 -1.34 7.20 -4.98
CA GLU A 88 -1.30 7.80 -6.33
C GLU A 88 -1.43 9.33 -6.26
N ALA A 89 -2.43 9.84 -5.54
CA ALA A 89 -2.65 11.27 -5.41
C ALA A 89 -1.42 12.00 -4.82
N VAL A 90 -0.76 11.43 -3.81
CA VAL A 90 0.44 12.02 -3.20
C VAL A 90 1.65 11.92 -4.12
N THR A 91 1.85 10.80 -4.81
CA THR A 91 2.96 10.63 -5.75
C THR A 91 2.83 11.60 -6.91
N GLN A 92 1.62 11.74 -7.48
CA GLN A 92 1.34 12.69 -8.56
C GLN A 92 1.55 14.14 -8.12
N GLN A 93 1.06 14.51 -6.93
CA GLN A 93 1.26 15.85 -6.38
C GLN A 93 2.74 16.20 -6.23
N ARG A 94 3.59 15.20 -5.98
CA ARG A 94 5.04 15.35 -5.85
C ARG A 94 5.80 15.20 -7.18
N GLY A 95 5.09 15.02 -8.28
CA GLY A 95 5.68 14.89 -9.63
C GLY A 95 6.26 13.51 -9.92
N PHE A 96 5.83 12.49 -9.17
CA PHE A 96 6.18 11.09 -9.42
C PHE A 96 5.03 10.35 -10.11
N ASN A 97 5.37 9.33 -10.88
CA ASN A 97 4.41 8.35 -11.37
C ASN A 97 4.30 7.20 -10.37
N LEU A 98 3.15 6.54 -10.31
CA LEU A 98 2.98 5.28 -9.58
C LEU A 98 3.01 4.12 -10.57
N LEU A 99 3.94 3.17 -10.38
CA LEU A 99 4.02 1.94 -11.13
C LEU A 99 3.53 0.81 -10.24
N ILE A 100 2.40 0.21 -10.59
CA ILE A 100 1.87 -0.94 -9.88
C ILE A 100 2.44 -2.20 -10.53
N THR A 101 3.02 -3.08 -9.73
CA THR A 101 3.53 -4.37 -10.15
C THR A 101 3.05 -5.46 -9.20
N SER A 102 2.86 -6.64 -9.73
CA SER A 102 2.63 -7.84 -8.91
C SER A 102 3.85 -8.75 -9.03
N ASP A 103 4.20 -9.40 -7.94
CA ASP A 103 5.14 -10.49 -7.98
C ASP A 103 4.34 -11.80 -7.99
N SER A 104 4.25 -12.41 -9.17
CA SER A 104 3.54 -13.68 -9.35
C SER A 104 4.35 -14.87 -8.84
N ASP A 105 5.65 -14.68 -8.66
CA ASP A 105 6.56 -15.70 -8.16
C ASP A 105 7.11 -15.25 -6.80
N LYS A 106 6.43 -15.69 -5.73
CA LYS A 106 6.78 -15.32 -4.36
C LYS A 106 8.18 -15.79 -3.94
N GLU A 107 8.74 -16.81 -4.63
CA GLU A 107 10.05 -17.34 -4.30
C GLU A 107 11.18 -16.54 -4.95
N ASP A 108 10.98 -15.96 -6.13
CA ASP A 108 12.06 -15.29 -6.86
C ASP A 108 12.02 -13.76 -6.78
N ASN A 109 10.87 -13.12 -6.61
CA ASN A 109 10.72 -11.65 -6.63
C ASN A 109 11.38 -11.01 -7.87
N SER A 110 11.47 -11.75 -8.99
CA SER A 110 12.27 -11.36 -10.14
C SER A 110 11.81 -10.09 -10.81
N ALA A 111 10.49 -9.87 -10.90
CA ALA A 111 9.93 -8.67 -11.48
C ALA A 111 10.29 -7.42 -10.63
N VAL A 112 10.18 -7.51 -9.31
CA VAL A 112 10.54 -6.43 -8.38
C VAL A 112 12.04 -6.19 -8.38
N LYS A 113 12.85 -7.24 -8.32
CA LYS A 113 14.32 -7.16 -8.40
C LYS A 113 14.78 -6.45 -9.68
N ASN A 114 14.19 -6.78 -10.83
CA ASN A 114 14.51 -6.15 -12.10
C ASN A 114 14.16 -4.65 -12.10
N LEU A 115 13.02 -4.24 -11.52
CA LEU A 115 12.67 -2.82 -11.40
C LEU A 115 13.73 -2.02 -10.61
N ILE A 116 14.28 -2.62 -9.55
CA ILE A 116 15.29 -2.02 -8.68
C ILE A 116 16.67 -2.00 -9.39
N LEU A 117 17.14 -3.16 -9.87
CA LEU A 117 18.48 -3.32 -10.43
C LEU A 117 18.64 -2.58 -11.76
N GLU A 118 17.60 -2.52 -12.58
CA GLU A 118 17.58 -1.77 -13.85
C GLU A 118 17.26 -0.28 -13.64
N LYS A 119 17.11 0.16 -12.38
CA LYS A 119 16.80 1.55 -12.02
C LYS A 119 15.57 2.09 -12.74
N LYS A 120 14.49 1.31 -12.77
CA LYS A 120 13.21 1.71 -13.37
C LYS A 120 12.32 2.48 -12.41
N ILE A 121 12.62 2.42 -11.11
CA ILE A 121 11.90 3.11 -10.03
C ILE A 121 12.91 3.74 -9.07
N ASP A 122 12.50 4.78 -8.36
CA ASP A 122 13.33 5.51 -7.39
C ASP A 122 13.06 5.10 -5.94
N GLY A 123 11.99 4.40 -5.71
CA GLY A 123 11.60 3.87 -4.41
C GLY A 123 10.46 2.87 -4.56
N ILE A 124 10.21 2.09 -3.52
CA ILE A 124 9.19 1.05 -3.58
C ILE A 124 8.36 1.00 -2.31
N ILE A 125 7.07 0.78 -2.48
CA ILE A 125 6.10 0.49 -1.42
C ILE A 125 5.70 -0.97 -1.58
N LEU A 126 5.84 -1.78 -0.55
CA LEU A 126 5.53 -3.19 -0.60
C LEU A 126 4.70 -3.62 0.60
N PRO A 127 3.67 -4.48 0.40
CA PRO A 127 2.94 -5.06 1.52
C PRO A 127 3.86 -6.01 2.29
N VAL A 128 3.59 -6.19 3.58
CA VAL A 128 4.37 -7.09 4.43
C VAL A 128 4.42 -8.52 3.88
N SER A 129 3.39 -8.97 3.15
CA SER A 129 3.36 -10.29 2.50
C SER A 129 4.39 -10.46 1.37
N ALA A 130 4.84 -9.36 0.77
CA ALA A 130 5.88 -9.36 -0.27
C ALA A 130 7.27 -9.00 0.29
N ALA A 131 7.36 -8.62 1.57
CA ALA A 131 8.60 -8.21 2.22
C ALA A 131 9.42 -9.44 2.69
N THR A 132 9.86 -10.27 1.74
CA THR A 132 10.71 -11.43 2.04
C THR A 132 12.08 -10.97 2.55
N GLU A 133 12.75 -11.81 3.36
CA GLU A 133 14.08 -11.47 3.87
C GLU A 133 15.08 -11.16 2.75
N GLU A 134 15.03 -11.93 1.67
CA GLU A 134 15.91 -11.74 0.52
C GLU A 134 15.68 -10.40 -0.18
N LEU A 135 14.41 -9.99 -0.36
CA LEU A 135 14.08 -8.70 -0.95
C LEU A 135 14.49 -7.55 -0.02
N ILE A 136 14.26 -7.68 1.27
CA ILE A 136 14.69 -6.68 2.27
C ILE A 136 16.21 -6.55 2.28
N ASP A 137 16.96 -7.65 2.22
CA ASP A 137 18.43 -7.63 2.16
C ASP A 137 18.93 -6.95 0.87
N LEU A 138 18.28 -7.20 -0.25
CA LEU A 138 18.58 -6.51 -1.50
C LEU A 138 18.36 -5.00 -1.40
N LEU A 139 17.23 -4.59 -0.83
CA LEU A 139 16.87 -3.18 -0.68
C LEU A 139 17.84 -2.46 0.26
N LEU A 140 18.13 -3.05 1.43
CA LEU A 140 19.06 -2.49 2.41
C LEU A 140 20.50 -2.46 1.85
N GLY A 141 20.94 -3.54 1.20
CA GLY A 141 22.28 -3.64 0.62
C GLY A 141 22.54 -2.63 -0.50
N ASN A 142 21.51 -2.25 -1.23
CA ASN A 142 21.60 -1.23 -2.29
C ASN A 142 21.25 0.18 -1.79
N HIS A 143 20.97 0.38 -0.51
CA HIS A 143 20.45 1.64 0.04
C HIS A 143 19.25 2.16 -0.73
N PHE A 144 18.42 1.24 -1.23
CA PHE A 144 17.27 1.59 -2.06
C PHE A 144 16.10 2.06 -1.18
N PRO A 145 15.47 3.20 -1.47
CA PRO A 145 14.37 3.71 -0.66
C PRO A 145 13.14 2.79 -0.70
N PHE A 146 12.67 2.35 0.45
CA PHE A 146 11.47 1.53 0.55
C PHE A 146 10.68 1.77 1.83
N ILE A 147 9.40 1.40 1.79
CA ILE A 147 8.52 1.35 2.95
C ILE A 147 7.67 0.09 2.90
N VAL A 148 7.47 -0.54 4.04
CA VAL A 148 6.60 -1.72 4.18
C VAL A 148 5.22 -1.28 4.68
N LEU A 149 4.17 -1.74 4.01
CA LEU A 149 2.78 -1.60 4.46
C LEU A 149 2.38 -2.83 5.28
N GLY A 150 2.10 -2.61 6.54
CA GLY A 150 1.92 -3.63 7.57
C GLY A 150 3.16 -3.80 8.45
N GLU A 151 2.94 -4.18 9.72
CA GLU A 151 4.02 -4.44 10.66
C GLU A 151 4.72 -5.76 10.32
N PRO A 152 6.03 -5.77 10.03
CA PRO A 152 6.77 -7.01 9.76
C PRO A 152 7.03 -7.80 11.06
N ASP A 153 7.16 -9.12 10.94
CA ASP A 153 7.46 -9.98 12.09
C ASP A 153 8.84 -9.68 12.68
N ASN A 154 9.81 -9.39 11.83
CA ASN A 154 11.19 -9.06 12.22
C ASN A 154 11.51 -7.62 11.83
N VAL A 155 11.47 -6.71 12.81
CA VAL A 155 11.91 -5.33 12.60
C VAL A 155 13.42 -5.26 12.75
N ARG A 156 14.12 -4.82 11.70
CA ARG A 156 15.57 -4.57 11.68
C ARG A 156 15.85 -3.09 11.41
N ASP A 157 17.02 -2.63 11.78
CA ASP A 157 17.46 -1.26 11.48
C ASP A 157 17.40 -0.99 9.96
N GLY A 158 16.88 0.16 9.59
CA GLY A 158 16.69 0.57 8.19
C GLY A 158 15.37 0.11 7.57
N ILE A 159 14.58 -0.73 8.22
CA ILE A 159 13.23 -1.05 7.77
C ILE A 159 12.26 0.02 8.31
N HIS A 160 11.64 0.73 7.38
CA HIS A 160 10.54 1.64 7.68
C HIS A 160 9.22 0.97 7.31
N TRP A 161 8.26 1.01 8.22
CA TRP A 161 6.94 0.44 7.98
C TRP A 161 5.83 1.35 8.51
N ILE A 162 4.64 1.17 8.00
CA ILE A 162 3.43 1.85 8.45
C ILE A 162 2.30 0.85 8.54
N ASP A 163 1.57 0.87 9.63
CA ASP A 163 0.37 0.06 9.84
C ASP A 163 -0.63 0.85 10.68
N MET A 164 -1.85 0.33 10.75
CA MET A 164 -2.85 0.80 11.71
C MET A 164 -2.53 0.23 13.10
N ASP A 165 -2.97 0.92 14.15
CA ASP A 165 -2.93 0.33 15.49
C ASP A 165 -4.00 -0.77 15.61
N ASN A 166 -3.63 -1.94 15.10
CA ASN A 166 -4.50 -3.11 15.04
C ASN A 166 -4.95 -3.59 16.42
N LYS A 167 -4.08 -3.44 17.44
CA LYS A 167 -4.39 -3.82 18.82
C LYS A 167 -5.43 -2.87 19.40
N GLN A 168 -5.16 -1.56 19.34
CA GLN A 168 -6.07 -0.55 19.87
C GLN A 168 -7.41 -0.56 19.13
N GLY A 169 -7.40 -0.72 17.81
CA GLY A 169 -8.64 -0.80 17.02
C GLY A 169 -9.55 -1.97 17.43
N ALA A 170 -8.98 -3.13 17.72
CA ALA A 170 -9.75 -4.27 18.22
C ALA A 170 -10.28 -4.05 19.64
N GLU A 171 -9.45 -3.48 20.52
CA GLU A 171 -9.87 -3.10 21.87
C GLU A 171 -11.02 -2.09 21.86
N ASP A 172 -10.93 -1.06 21.04
CA ASP A 172 -11.96 -0.04 20.87
C ASP A 172 -13.29 -0.62 20.36
N ALA A 173 -13.21 -1.59 19.42
CA ALA A 173 -14.39 -2.25 18.88
C ALA A 173 -15.13 -3.05 19.96
N VAL A 174 -14.43 -3.84 20.78
CA VAL A 174 -15.02 -4.57 21.89
C VAL A 174 -15.64 -3.61 22.91
N ASN A 175 -14.88 -2.59 23.32
CA ASN A 175 -15.35 -1.60 24.28
C ASN A 175 -16.58 -0.83 23.77
N TYR A 176 -16.67 -0.61 22.46
CA TYR A 176 -17.86 -0.02 21.84
C TYR A 176 -19.08 -0.94 21.99
N LEU A 177 -18.94 -2.23 21.66
CA LEU A 177 -20.04 -3.20 21.79
C LEU A 177 -20.50 -3.33 23.25
N HIS A 178 -19.57 -3.41 24.21
CA HIS A 178 -19.91 -3.46 25.64
C HIS A 178 -20.71 -2.22 26.08
N ARG A 179 -20.33 -1.01 25.59
CA ARG A 179 -21.11 0.22 25.88
C ARG A 179 -22.52 0.20 25.27
N MET A 180 -22.69 -0.53 24.18
CA MET A 180 -23.99 -0.75 23.54
C MET A 180 -24.83 -1.84 24.24
N GLY A 181 -24.30 -2.49 25.27
CA GLY A 181 -25.01 -3.49 26.07
C GLY A 181 -24.79 -4.95 25.59
N TYR A 182 -23.89 -5.18 24.66
CA TYR A 182 -23.50 -6.52 24.27
C TYR A 182 -22.48 -7.07 25.27
N GLU A 183 -22.70 -8.28 25.77
CA GLU A 183 -21.87 -8.86 26.83
C GLU A 183 -20.95 -9.97 26.34
N LYS A 184 -21.35 -10.68 25.29
CA LYS A 184 -20.61 -11.87 24.81
C LYS A 184 -20.29 -11.78 23.32
N THR A 185 -19.16 -11.18 23.04
CA THR A 185 -18.63 -10.97 21.71
C THR A 185 -17.70 -12.09 21.29
N ILE A 186 -17.79 -12.58 20.04
CA ILE A 186 -16.76 -13.41 19.42
C ILE A 186 -15.94 -12.59 18.42
N LEU A 187 -14.67 -12.99 18.26
CA LEU A 187 -13.76 -12.48 17.26
C LEU A 187 -13.58 -13.52 16.14
N LEU A 188 -13.96 -13.15 14.92
CA LEU A 188 -13.68 -13.96 13.73
C LEU A 188 -12.32 -13.56 13.17
N VAL A 189 -11.44 -14.52 12.98
CA VAL A 189 -10.13 -14.35 12.35
C VAL A 189 -9.98 -15.33 11.20
N GLU A 190 -9.26 -14.95 10.16
CA GLU A 190 -8.96 -15.85 9.05
C GLU A 190 -8.03 -16.98 9.51
N ASN A 191 -6.96 -16.58 10.18
CA ASN A 191 -5.96 -17.44 10.80
C ASN A 191 -5.29 -16.69 11.96
N ARG A 192 -4.17 -17.18 12.48
CA ARG A 192 -3.39 -16.52 13.55
C ARG A 192 -1.95 -16.24 13.15
N ILE A 193 -1.68 -16.29 11.85
CA ILE A 193 -0.31 -16.24 11.32
C ILE A 193 0.16 -14.80 11.16
N THR A 194 -0.68 -13.94 10.62
CA THR A 194 -0.30 -12.57 10.27
C THR A 194 -0.17 -11.68 11.51
N MET A 195 0.77 -10.72 11.47
CA MET A 195 1.00 -9.81 12.59
C MET A 195 -0.25 -8.99 12.91
N PHE A 196 -0.98 -8.49 11.91
CA PHE A 196 -2.18 -7.71 12.15
C PHE A 196 -3.28 -8.51 12.86
N GLU A 197 -3.44 -9.81 12.55
CA GLU A 197 -4.40 -10.67 13.24
C GLU A 197 -3.98 -10.94 14.69
N ARG A 198 -2.70 -11.26 14.91
CA ARG A 198 -2.17 -11.44 16.27
C ARG A 198 -2.37 -10.18 17.12
N LYS A 199 -2.16 -8.99 16.57
CA LYS A 199 -2.40 -7.72 17.28
C LYS A 199 -3.88 -7.51 17.58
N ARG A 200 -4.78 -7.81 16.63
CA ARG A 200 -6.23 -7.71 16.86
C ARG A 200 -6.71 -8.72 17.91
N ILE A 201 -6.18 -9.94 17.89
CA ILE A 201 -6.43 -10.93 18.94
C ILE A 201 -5.98 -10.40 20.30
N GLN A 202 -4.78 -9.80 20.39
CA GLN A 202 -4.29 -9.22 21.64
C GLN A 202 -5.19 -8.08 22.15
N GLY A 203 -5.67 -7.21 21.26
CA GLY A 203 -6.60 -6.13 21.60
C GLY A 203 -7.95 -6.67 22.10
N PHE A 204 -8.49 -7.66 21.40
CA PHE A 204 -9.70 -8.35 21.80
C PHE A 204 -9.57 -9.00 23.19
N GLN A 205 -8.49 -9.75 23.44
CA GLN A 205 -8.21 -10.37 24.73
C GLN A 205 -8.05 -9.34 25.84
N ALA A 206 -7.41 -8.21 25.57
CA ALA A 206 -7.25 -7.13 26.54
C ALA A 206 -8.59 -6.50 26.93
N ALA A 207 -9.49 -6.30 25.97
CA ALA A 207 -10.77 -5.65 26.20
C ALA A 207 -11.82 -6.55 26.88
N ILE A 208 -11.87 -7.85 26.51
CA ILE A 208 -12.80 -8.80 27.17
C ILE A 208 -12.49 -8.92 28.66
N GLY A 209 -11.35 -8.37 29.09
CA GLY A 209 -10.94 -8.35 30.49
C GLY A 209 -10.56 -9.74 30.97
N LEU A 210 -9.49 -9.83 31.33
CA LEU A 210 -8.67 -10.39 32.36
C LEU A 210 -9.25 -11.49 33.26
N ASN A 211 -10.48 -11.88 33.12
CA ASN A 211 -11.09 -12.92 33.93
C ASN A 211 -10.76 -14.35 33.45
N GLY A 212 -9.68 -14.49 32.69
CA GLY A 212 -9.08 -15.75 32.33
C GLY A 212 -8.74 -15.84 30.84
N LYS A 213 -7.46 -16.07 30.52
CA LYS A 213 -6.98 -16.31 29.13
C LYS A 213 -7.80 -17.39 28.41
N ASP A 214 -8.29 -18.39 29.13
CA ASP A 214 -9.07 -19.50 28.60
C ASP A 214 -10.44 -19.07 28.08
N VAL A 215 -11.09 -18.09 28.70
CA VAL A 215 -12.41 -17.62 28.27
C VAL A 215 -12.27 -16.80 26.98
N ALA A 216 -11.32 -15.89 26.92
CA ALA A 216 -11.07 -15.09 25.73
C ALA A 216 -10.63 -15.95 24.54
N GLU A 217 -9.83 -16.98 24.75
CA GLU A 217 -9.37 -17.89 23.70
C GLU A 217 -10.53 -18.67 23.05
N ASN A 218 -11.50 -19.10 23.82
CA ASN A 218 -12.68 -19.81 23.33
C ASN A 218 -13.63 -18.91 22.49
N LEU A 219 -13.49 -17.60 22.59
CA LEU A 219 -14.28 -16.63 21.83
C LEU A 219 -13.57 -16.17 20.53
N ILE A 220 -12.39 -16.70 20.26
CA ILE A 220 -11.67 -16.44 18.99
C ILE A 220 -11.94 -17.62 18.05
N VAL A 221 -12.58 -17.32 16.93
CA VAL A 221 -13.06 -18.31 15.96
C VAL A 221 -12.29 -18.15 14.65
N GLU A 222 -11.53 -19.16 14.29
CA GLU A 222 -10.89 -19.25 12.97
C GLU A 222 -11.92 -19.69 11.93
N CYS A 223 -12.05 -18.90 10.84
CA CYS A 223 -13.09 -19.10 9.85
C CYS A 223 -12.59 -19.32 8.42
N GLY A 224 -11.27 -19.15 8.17
CA GLY A 224 -10.73 -19.18 6.80
C GLY A 224 -11.23 -18.00 5.95
N VAL A 225 -11.07 -18.10 4.64
CA VAL A 225 -11.39 -17.02 3.67
C VAL A 225 -12.66 -17.27 2.87
N GLU A 226 -13.10 -18.51 2.73
CA GLU A 226 -14.25 -18.89 1.91
C GLU A 226 -15.57 -18.63 2.64
N SER A 227 -16.55 -18.05 1.93
CA SER A 227 -17.84 -17.65 2.52
C SER A 227 -18.58 -18.80 3.19
N ASN A 228 -18.50 -20.03 2.65
CA ASN A 228 -19.07 -21.23 3.25
C ASN A 228 -18.37 -21.59 4.56
N GLN A 229 -17.04 -21.52 4.62
CA GLN A 229 -16.24 -21.79 5.82
C GLN A 229 -16.56 -20.79 6.94
N ILE A 230 -16.73 -19.52 6.56
CA ILE A 230 -17.13 -18.44 7.49
C ILE A 230 -18.51 -18.73 8.10
N GLY A 231 -19.50 -19.05 7.25
CA GLY A 231 -20.85 -19.37 7.70
C GLY A 231 -20.89 -20.59 8.65
N GLU A 232 -20.15 -21.65 8.30
CA GLU A 232 -20.02 -22.83 9.14
C GLU A 232 -19.32 -22.54 10.47
N ALA A 233 -18.27 -21.71 10.45
CA ALA A 233 -17.54 -21.34 11.66
C ALA A 233 -18.43 -20.55 12.63
N ILE A 234 -19.21 -19.59 12.12
CA ILE A 234 -20.19 -18.84 12.89
C ILE A 234 -21.25 -19.78 13.47
N GLN A 235 -21.81 -20.67 12.65
CA GLN A 235 -22.84 -21.62 13.12
C GLN A 235 -22.32 -22.54 14.20
N ARG A 236 -21.07 -23.05 14.08
CA ARG A 236 -20.42 -23.85 15.11
C ARG A 236 -20.25 -23.06 16.41
N ALA A 237 -19.84 -21.79 16.30
CA ALA A 237 -19.66 -20.93 17.47
C ALA A 237 -20.99 -20.66 18.19
N LEU A 238 -22.05 -20.33 17.46
CA LEU A 238 -23.39 -20.11 18.00
C LEU A 238 -23.98 -21.37 18.65
N ASN A 239 -23.76 -22.56 18.07
CA ASN A 239 -24.20 -23.80 18.65
C ASN A 239 -23.45 -24.15 19.97
N LYS A 240 -22.16 -23.80 20.04
CA LYS A 240 -21.33 -24.02 21.23
C LYS A 240 -21.63 -23.01 22.35
N TYR A 241 -21.91 -21.76 21.95
CA TYR A 241 -22.17 -20.66 22.88
C TYR A 241 -23.46 -19.93 22.45
N PRO A 242 -24.64 -20.44 22.85
CA PRO A 242 -25.94 -19.88 22.44
C PRO A 242 -26.19 -18.46 22.94
N ASP A 243 -25.43 -18.00 23.91
CA ASP A 243 -25.51 -16.68 24.55
C ASP A 243 -24.61 -15.63 23.89
N ILE A 244 -23.96 -15.96 22.76
CA ILE A 244 -23.27 -14.96 21.93
C ILE A 244 -24.28 -13.96 21.40
N ASP A 245 -24.00 -12.67 21.62
CA ASP A 245 -24.88 -11.55 21.25
C ASP A 245 -24.22 -10.58 20.26
N SER A 246 -22.92 -10.72 20.00
CA SER A 246 -22.21 -9.88 19.04
C SER A 246 -21.00 -10.56 18.41
N ILE A 247 -20.61 -10.07 17.22
CA ILE A 247 -19.50 -10.61 16.42
C ILE A 247 -18.64 -9.47 15.92
N ILE A 248 -17.34 -9.56 16.13
CA ILE A 248 -16.34 -8.70 15.49
C ILE A 248 -15.63 -9.54 14.44
N SER A 249 -15.51 -9.00 13.22
CA SER A 249 -14.72 -9.61 12.17
C SER A 249 -13.47 -8.80 11.89
N VAL A 250 -12.32 -9.47 11.74
CA VAL A 250 -11.05 -8.79 11.43
C VAL A 250 -10.90 -8.46 9.94
N SER A 251 -11.74 -9.02 9.07
CA SER A 251 -11.65 -8.80 7.63
C SER A 251 -12.98 -8.36 7.02
N TYR A 252 -12.90 -7.44 6.07
CA TYR A 252 -14.06 -7.03 5.27
C TYR A 252 -14.65 -8.19 4.46
N THR A 253 -13.82 -9.13 4.01
CA THR A 253 -14.24 -10.30 3.25
C THR A 253 -15.17 -11.21 4.03
N HIS A 254 -15.06 -11.21 5.37
CA HIS A 254 -15.92 -12.02 6.24
C HIS A 254 -17.34 -11.46 6.36
N LEU A 255 -17.56 -10.16 6.09
CA LEU A 255 -18.84 -9.48 6.31
C LEU A 255 -19.63 -9.20 5.04
N THR A 256 -19.06 -9.41 3.87
CA THR A 256 -19.80 -9.36 2.62
C THR A 256 -20.62 -10.64 2.48
N LEU A 257 -21.76 -10.68 3.19
CA LEU A 257 -22.85 -11.57 2.78
C LEU A 257 -23.15 -11.24 1.32
N PRO A 258 -23.28 -12.25 0.43
CA PRO A 258 -23.75 -12.00 -0.91
C PRO A 258 -25.11 -11.30 -0.76
N THR A 259 -25.16 -10.02 -1.07
CA THR A 259 -26.40 -9.34 -1.32
C THR A 259 -26.93 -9.94 -2.61
N THR A 260 -27.65 -11.05 -2.48
CA THR A 260 -28.48 -11.52 -3.55
C THR A 260 -29.50 -10.42 -3.76
N SER A 261 -29.20 -9.54 -4.73
CA SER A 261 -30.21 -8.73 -5.35
C SER A 261 -31.29 -9.70 -5.86
N ARG A 262 -32.39 -9.75 -5.14
CA ARG A 262 -33.62 -10.30 -5.73
C ARG A 262 -34.02 -9.33 -6.82
N VAL A 263 -33.87 -9.76 -8.05
CA VAL A 263 -34.62 -9.26 -9.21
C VAL A 263 -36.01 -9.89 -9.14
#